data_93fc4a746dd562c12ac65c40a787eb25
#
_entry.id   93fc4a746dd562c12ac65c40a787eb25
#
_cell.length_a   1.000
_cell.length_b   1.000
_cell.length_c   1.000
_cell.angle_alpha   90.00
_cell.angle_beta   90.00
_cell.angle_gamma   90.00
#
_symmetry.space_group_name_H-M   'P 1'
#
loop_
_entity.id
_entity.type
_entity.pdbx_description
1 polymer ?
#
loop_
_entity_poly.entity_id
_entity_poly.type
_entity_poly.pdbx_seq_one_letter_code
_entity_poly.pdbx_strand_id
1 'polypeptide(L)'
;MTHPVVVGHSLGGVIALAMAARHGELVRAIVAVEAPFFPPQPLREAVMGFLDQIRGPGYRDAQRAFVSNALFLPTDETDLKQQIVERMARTPQHVMVPALANIFSWDHAAGAAACRVPALLVNAGDAPGSVARFRELCPHLLVGQTVGAGHFNQLIVPDQVNAMIERFLVTAIRPAAPI
;
A
#
# COMPACT_ATOMS: atom_id res chain seq x y z
N MET A 1 -10.14 25.00 6.23
CA MET A 1 -9.03 24.28 5.57
C MET A 1 -9.61 23.14 4.76
N THR A 2 -9.12 22.92 3.54
CA THR A 2 -9.54 21.75 2.73
C THR A 2 -8.80 20.52 3.24
N HIS A 3 -9.53 19.50 3.70
CA HIS A 3 -8.93 18.24 4.12
C HIS A 3 -8.33 17.52 2.91
N PRO A 4 -7.08 17.02 2.99
CA PRO A 4 -6.42 16.34 1.88
C PRO A 4 -6.99 14.95 1.62
N VAL A 5 -6.86 14.50 0.38
CA VAL A 5 -6.91 13.07 0.04
C VAL A 5 -5.50 12.51 0.22
N VAL A 6 -5.37 11.44 0.99
CA VAL A 6 -4.08 10.80 1.26
C VAL A 6 -3.94 9.57 0.36
N VAL A 7 -2.94 9.59 -0.51
CA VAL A 7 -2.61 8.47 -1.41
C VAL A 7 -1.32 7.83 -0.93
N GLY A 8 -1.34 6.53 -0.68
CA GLY A 8 -0.18 5.79 -0.20
C GLY A 8 0.00 4.44 -0.90
N HIS A 9 1.25 4.13 -1.28
CA HIS A 9 1.63 2.85 -1.85
C HIS A 9 2.23 1.95 -0.76
N SER A 10 1.87 0.67 -0.76
CA SER A 10 2.42 -0.34 0.15
C SER A 10 2.31 0.09 1.62
N LEU A 11 3.44 0.26 2.34
CA LEU A 11 3.48 0.86 3.67
C LEU A 11 2.74 2.20 3.74
N GLY A 12 2.87 3.04 2.70
CA GLY A 12 2.16 4.32 2.64
C GLY A 12 0.64 4.16 2.67
N GLY A 13 0.09 3.09 2.11
CA GLY A 13 -1.33 2.76 2.21
C GLY A 13 -1.76 2.37 3.63
N VAL A 14 -0.92 1.63 4.36
CA VAL A 14 -1.16 1.32 5.78
C VAL A 14 -1.13 2.60 6.63
N ILE A 15 -0.18 3.50 6.36
CA ILE A 15 -0.11 4.80 7.01
C ILE A 15 -1.36 5.65 6.72
N ALA A 16 -1.82 5.66 5.46
CA ALA A 16 -3.06 6.38 5.08
C ALA A 16 -4.28 5.88 5.87
N LEU A 17 -4.42 4.55 6.02
CA LEU A 17 -5.48 3.97 6.84
C LEU A 17 -5.32 4.32 8.32
N ALA A 18 -4.10 4.30 8.86
CA ALA A 18 -3.83 4.68 10.24
C ALA A 18 -4.16 6.16 10.50
N MET A 19 -3.86 7.05 9.54
CA MET A 19 -4.25 8.47 9.60
C MET A 19 -5.77 8.61 9.59
N ALA A 20 -6.48 7.94 8.69
CA ALA A 20 -7.94 8.00 8.62
C ALA A 20 -8.62 7.44 9.88
N ALA A 21 -8.04 6.41 10.50
CA ALA A 21 -8.56 5.80 11.72
C ALA A 21 -8.38 6.68 12.96
N ARG A 22 -7.25 7.39 13.05
CA ARG A 22 -6.88 8.19 14.24
C ARG A 22 -7.23 9.66 14.12
N HIS A 23 -7.23 10.18 12.89
CA HIS A 23 -7.35 11.60 12.56
C HIS A 23 -8.28 11.80 11.36
N GLY A 24 -9.41 11.07 11.33
CA GLY A 24 -10.37 11.12 10.23
C GLY A 24 -10.93 12.53 9.98
N GLU A 25 -10.94 13.38 11.01
CA GLU A 25 -11.33 14.79 10.91
C GLU A 25 -10.36 15.63 10.08
N LEU A 26 -9.12 15.17 9.89
CA LEU A 26 -8.10 15.87 9.09
C LEU A 26 -7.97 15.31 7.66
N VAL A 27 -8.63 14.19 7.36
CA VAL A 27 -8.48 13.45 6.09
C VAL A 27 -9.82 13.42 5.37
N ARG A 28 -9.84 13.85 4.11
CA ARG A 28 -11.06 13.81 3.28
C ARG A 28 -11.37 12.42 2.72
N ALA A 29 -10.33 11.68 2.31
CA ALA A 29 -10.42 10.34 1.78
C ALA A 29 -9.02 9.69 1.76
N ILE A 30 -8.98 8.37 1.62
CA ILE A 30 -7.73 7.64 1.43
C ILE A 30 -7.74 6.80 0.15
N VAL A 31 -6.57 6.68 -0.46
CA VAL A 31 -6.29 5.73 -1.53
C VAL A 31 -5.08 4.90 -1.12
N ALA A 32 -5.26 3.61 -1.00
CA ALA A 32 -4.20 2.66 -0.73
C ALA A 32 -3.89 1.87 -2.01
N VAL A 33 -2.66 1.95 -2.49
CA VAL A 33 -2.19 1.23 -3.68
C VAL A 33 -1.30 0.08 -3.22
N GLU A 34 -1.65 -1.15 -3.58
CA GLU A 34 -0.88 -2.37 -3.22
C GLU A 34 -0.52 -2.48 -1.73
N ALA A 35 -1.41 -2.05 -0.86
CA ALA A 35 -1.17 -2.10 0.58
C ALA A 35 -1.50 -3.50 1.15
N PRO A 36 -0.61 -4.12 1.94
CA PRO A 36 -0.75 -5.49 2.42
C PRO A 36 -1.67 -5.57 3.65
N PHE A 37 -2.95 -5.20 3.48
CA PHE A 37 -3.95 -5.34 4.55
C PHE A 37 -4.34 -6.80 4.74
N PHE A 38 -4.33 -7.29 5.98
CA PHE A 38 -4.68 -8.67 6.32
C PHE A 38 -3.89 -9.71 5.51
N PRO A 39 -2.55 -9.64 5.50
CA PRO A 39 -1.73 -10.54 4.71
C PRO A 39 -1.90 -11.98 5.17
N PRO A 40 -1.95 -12.95 4.24
CA PRO A 40 -2.01 -14.37 4.59
C PRO A 40 -0.74 -14.81 5.32
N GLN A 41 -0.84 -15.89 6.09
CA GLN A 41 0.27 -16.34 6.93
C GLN A 41 1.58 -16.58 6.16
N PRO A 42 1.61 -17.20 4.95
CA PRO A 42 2.85 -17.37 4.21
C PRO A 42 3.55 -16.04 3.87
N LEU A 43 2.78 -15.00 3.53
CA LEU A 43 3.35 -13.68 3.26
C LEU A 43 3.92 -13.06 4.54
N ARG A 44 3.23 -13.20 5.67
CA ARG A 44 3.74 -12.72 6.96
C ARG A 44 5.07 -13.39 7.33
N GLU A 45 5.15 -14.70 7.18
CA GLU A 45 6.37 -15.49 7.46
C GLU A 45 7.52 -15.07 6.53
N ALA A 46 7.27 -14.91 5.23
CA ALA A 46 8.27 -14.45 4.28
C ALA A 46 8.81 -13.05 4.63
N VAL A 47 7.94 -12.13 5.03
CA VAL A 47 8.35 -10.78 5.41
C VAL A 47 9.08 -10.77 6.77
N MET A 48 8.69 -11.62 7.72
CA MET A 48 9.43 -11.76 8.98
C MET A 48 10.84 -12.32 8.74
N GLY A 49 11.00 -13.32 7.88
CA GLY A 49 12.31 -13.81 7.47
C GLY A 49 13.16 -12.75 6.75
N PHE A 50 12.54 -11.94 5.91
CA PHE A 50 13.20 -10.79 5.30
C PHE A 50 13.59 -9.73 6.35
N LEU A 51 12.72 -9.42 7.31
CA LEU A 51 13.00 -8.49 8.40
C LEU A 51 14.24 -8.90 9.21
N ASP A 52 14.43 -10.20 9.45
CA ASP A 52 15.63 -10.71 10.15
C ASP A 52 16.89 -10.52 9.31
N GLN A 53 16.82 -10.73 7.99
CA GLN A 53 17.95 -10.50 7.09
C GLN A 53 18.37 -9.02 7.04
N ILE A 54 17.42 -8.10 6.99
CA ILE A 54 17.72 -6.66 6.92
C ILE A 54 18.17 -6.04 8.23
N ARG A 55 18.11 -6.77 9.34
CA ARG A 55 18.75 -6.39 10.61
C ARG A 55 20.26 -6.61 10.61
N GLY A 56 20.76 -7.46 9.72
CA GLY A 56 22.18 -7.78 9.60
C GLY A 56 22.98 -6.74 8.79
N PRO A 57 24.30 -6.89 8.73
CA PRO A 57 25.18 -5.98 8.00
C PRO A 57 24.98 -6.00 6.49
N GLY A 58 24.52 -7.14 5.92
CA GLY A 58 24.19 -7.31 4.49
C GLY A 58 22.81 -6.80 4.08
N TYR A 59 22.19 -5.92 4.84
CA TYR A 59 20.79 -5.49 4.65
C TYR A 59 20.48 -4.95 3.24
N ARG A 60 21.45 -4.28 2.58
CA ARG A 60 21.23 -3.74 1.23
C ARG A 60 21.10 -4.83 0.18
N ASP A 61 21.89 -5.90 0.30
CA ASP A 61 21.82 -7.03 -0.63
C ASP A 61 20.58 -7.87 -0.38
N ALA A 62 20.20 -8.06 0.89
CA ALA A 62 18.91 -8.65 1.24
C ALA A 62 17.73 -7.84 0.68
N GLN A 63 17.79 -6.51 0.77
CA GLN A 63 16.79 -5.62 0.19
C GLN A 63 16.71 -5.76 -1.33
N ARG A 64 17.85 -5.73 -2.04
CA ARG A 64 17.88 -5.94 -3.49
C ARG A 64 17.27 -7.26 -3.89
N ALA A 65 17.66 -8.34 -3.23
CA ALA A 65 17.15 -9.68 -3.50
C ALA A 65 15.64 -9.77 -3.28
N PHE A 66 15.15 -9.29 -2.14
CA PHE A 66 13.73 -9.32 -1.83
C PHE A 66 12.91 -8.51 -2.84
N VAL A 67 13.28 -7.25 -3.07
CA VAL A 67 12.55 -6.38 -4.00
C VAL A 67 12.56 -6.95 -5.41
N SER A 68 13.72 -7.41 -5.91
CA SER A 68 13.84 -7.96 -7.25
C SER A 68 13.04 -9.24 -7.47
N ASN A 69 12.96 -10.11 -6.47
CA ASN A 69 12.40 -11.45 -6.63
C ASN A 69 10.92 -11.53 -6.23
N ALA A 70 10.46 -10.68 -5.30
CA ALA A 70 9.14 -10.81 -4.71
C ALA A 70 8.13 -9.74 -5.17
N LEU A 71 8.60 -8.59 -5.70
CA LEU A 71 7.72 -7.44 -5.93
C LEU A 71 7.49 -7.11 -7.41
N PHE A 72 8.07 -7.88 -8.34
CA PHE A 72 7.91 -7.67 -9.77
C PHE A 72 7.37 -8.91 -10.47
N LEU A 73 6.62 -8.67 -11.54
CA LEU A 73 6.29 -9.73 -12.50
C LEU A 73 7.46 -9.98 -13.46
N PRO A 74 7.55 -11.17 -14.04
CA PRO A 74 8.55 -11.45 -15.09
C PRO A 74 8.41 -10.54 -16.32
N THR A 75 7.23 -9.98 -16.53
CA THR A 75 6.89 -9.09 -17.66
C THR A 75 7.16 -7.62 -17.38
N ASP A 76 7.50 -7.25 -16.13
CA ASP A 76 7.79 -5.86 -15.78
C ASP A 76 9.09 -5.39 -16.46
N GLU A 77 9.13 -4.15 -16.89
CA GLU A 77 10.23 -3.56 -17.64
C GLU A 77 11.53 -3.54 -16.83
N THR A 78 12.61 -4.08 -17.43
CA THR A 78 13.87 -4.38 -16.73
C THR A 78 14.57 -3.13 -16.19
N ASP A 79 14.62 -2.04 -16.96
CA ASP A 79 15.33 -0.83 -16.56
C ASP A 79 14.62 -0.14 -15.39
N LEU A 80 13.30 -0.06 -15.43
CA LEU A 80 12.49 0.47 -14.35
C LEU A 80 12.63 -0.38 -13.08
N LYS A 81 12.61 -1.71 -13.23
CA LYS A 81 12.85 -2.66 -12.14
C LYS A 81 14.20 -2.39 -11.47
N GLN A 82 15.27 -2.28 -12.25
CA GLN A 82 16.61 -2.02 -11.71
C GLN A 82 16.69 -0.67 -10.98
N GLN A 83 16.10 0.38 -11.53
CA GLN A 83 16.05 1.70 -10.90
C GLN A 83 15.33 1.65 -9.53
N ILE A 84 14.20 0.96 -9.45
CA ILE A 84 13.44 0.81 -8.20
C ILE A 84 14.23 0.02 -7.16
N VAL A 85 14.82 -1.13 -7.55
CA VAL A 85 15.65 -1.98 -6.67
C VAL A 85 16.79 -1.17 -6.05
N GLU A 86 17.56 -0.45 -6.88
CA GLU A 86 18.68 0.36 -6.41
C GLU A 86 18.23 1.55 -5.54
N ARG A 87 17.12 2.19 -5.88
CA ARG A 87 16.57 3.28 -5.07
C ARG A 87 16.13 2.78 -3.69
N MET A 88 15.44 1.66 -3.61
CA MET A 88 15.00 1.08 -2.34
C MET A 88 16.18 0.60 -1.48
N ALA A 89 17.22 0.01 -2.10
CA ALA A 89 18.43 -0.43 -1.38
C ALA A 89 19.24 0.72 -0.73
N ARG A 90 19.00 1.97 -1.13
CA ARG A 90 19.63 3.15 -0.50
C ARG A 90 18.97 3.56 0.81
N THR A 91 17.80 3.00 1.14
CA THR A 91 17.11 3.35 2.39
C THR A 91 17.98 2.97 3.58
N PRO A 92 18.23 3.88 4.53
CA PRO A 92 19.02 3.57 5.73
C PRO A 92 18.35 2.48 6.57
N GLN A 93 19.16 1.56 7.09
CA GLN A 93 18.68 0.42 7.88
C GLN A 93 17.80 0.84 9.07
N HIS A 94 18.20 1.89 9.80
CA HIS A 94 17.47 2.40 10.97
C HIS A 94 16.08 2.99 10.62
N VAL A 95 15.82 3.29 9.35
CA VAL A 95 14.51 3.71 8.84
C VAL A 95 13.71 2.49 8.37
N MET A 96 14.35 1.61 7.58
CA MET A 96 13.69 0.49 6.93
C MET A 96 13.20 -0.56 7.92
N VAL A 97 14.04 -0.95 8.89
CA VAL A 97 13.72 -2.01 9.85
C VAL A 97 12.47 -1.68 10.69
N PRO A 98 12.39 -0.54 11.39
CA PRO A 98 11.20 -0.21 12.18
C PRO A 98 9.98 0.04 11.31
N ALA A 99 10.13 0.64 10.12
CA ALA A 99 9.03 0.86 9.19
C ALA A 99 8.37 -0.46 8.78
N LEU A 100 9.17 -1.45 8.39
CA LEU A 100 8.67 -2.77 7.99
C LEU A 100 8.07 -3.55 9.18
N ALA A 101 8.72 -3.51 10.35
CA ALA A 101 8.22 -4.17 11.55
C ALA A 101 6.83 -3.62 11.95
N ASN A 102 6.63 -2.31 11.85
CA ASN A 102 5.39 -1.65 12.22
C ASN A 102 4.22 -1.97 11.26
N ILE A 103 4.46 -2.26 9.97
CA ILE A 103 3.38 -2.67 9.05
C ILE A 103 2.63 -3.88 9.61
N PHE A 104 3.37 -4.89 10.11
CA PHE A 104 2.79 -6.16 10.51
C PHE A 104 2.40 -6.25 11.99
N SER A 105 2.85 -5.31 12.82
CA SER A 105 2.46 -5.21 14.22
C SER A 105 1.27 -4.30 14.46
N TRP A 106 0.92 -3.43 13.50
CA TRP A 106 -0.24 -2.55 13.62
C TRP A 106 -1.56 -3.34 13.49
N ASP A 107 -2.54 -2.98 14.29
CA ASP A 107 -3.88 -3.60 14.25
C ASP A 107 -4.68 -3.09 13.03
N HIS A 108 -4.55 -3.81 11.92
CA HIS A 108 -5.26 -3.53 10.68
C HIS A 108 -6.79 -3.63 10.85
N ALA A 109 -7.27 -4.52 11.75
CA ALA A 109 -8.70 -4.72 11.95
C ALA A 109 -9.32 -3.53 12.69
N ALA A 110 -8.70 -3.09 13.76
CA ALA A 110 -9.13 -1.88 14.47
C ALA A 110 -9.08 -0.65 13.56
N GLY A 111 -8.01 -0.53 12.74
CA GLY A 111 -7.88 0.58 11.78
C GLY A 111 -8.95 0.59 10.70
N ALA A 112 -9.24 -0.56 10.10
CA ALA A 112 -10.29 -0.70 9.08
C ALA A 112 -11.68 -0.41 9.67
N ALA A 113 -11.97 -0.95 10.85
CA ALA A 113 -13.24 -0.73 11.55
C ALA A 113 -13.44 0.73 12.00
N ALA A 114 -12.36 1.47 12.27
CA ALA A 114 -12.42 2.88 12.65
C ALA A 114 -12.45 3.86 11.46
N CYS A 115 -12.12 3.40 10.24
CA CYS A 115 -12.13 4.25 9.04
C CYS A 115 -13.56 4.69 8.70
N ARG A 116 -13.81 6.01 8.68
CA ARG A 116 -15.12 6.61 8.36
C ARG A 116 -15.07 7.48 7.10
N VAL A 117 -13.91 7.72 6.56
CA VAL A 117 -13.73 8.50 5.34
C VAL A 117 -13.83 7.58 4.11
N PRO A 118 -14.20 8.10 2.93
CA PRO A 118 -14.17 7.34 1.70
C PRO A 118 -12.79 6.69 1.49
N ALA A 119 -12.78 5.42 1.10
CA ALA A 119 -11.56 4.62 0.95
C ALA A 119 -11.55 3.88 -0.39
N LEU A 120 -10.42 3.94 -1.09
CA LEU A 120 -10.14 3.15 -2.29
C LEU A 120 -8.91 2.27 -2.04
N LEU A 121 -9.01 0.99 -2.35
CA LEU A 121 -7.88 0.08 -2.45
C LEU A 121 -7.67 -0.28 -3.93
N VAL A 122 -6.47 -0.04 -4.44
CA VAL A 122 -6.07 -0.43 -5.80
C VAL A 122 -5.02 -1.52 -5.71
N ASN A 123 -5.38 -2.73 -6.09
CA ASN A 123 -4.47 -3.87 -6.13
C ASN A 123 -3.92 -4.11 -7.55
N ALA A 124 -2.78 -4.75 -7.65
CA ALA A 124 -2.33 -5.47 -8.84
C ALA A 124 -3.03 -6.84 -8.91
N GLY A 125 -2.62 -7.77 -9.71
CA GLY A 125 -3.24 -9.08 -9.89
C GLY A 125 -3.78 -9.74 -8.61
N ASP A 126 -3.07 -10.70 -8.04
CA ASP A 126 -3.47 -11.30 -6.76
C ASP A 126 -3.19 -10.33 -5.61
N ALA A 127 -4.24 -9.95 -4.90
CA ALA A 127 -4.13 -8.99 -3.81
C ALA A 127 -3.17 -9.49 -2.70
N PRO A 128 -2.28 -8.64 -2.18
CA PRO A 128 -1.32 -9.03 -1.14
C PRO A 128 -1.98 -9.28 0.24
N GLY A 129 -3.31 -9.15 0.32
CA GLY A 129 -4.07 -9.35 1.53
C GLY A 129 -5.56 -9.58 1.30
N SER A 130 -6.31 -9.80 2.37
CA SER A 130 -7.74 -10.14 2.28
C SER A 130 -8.62 -8.92 2.04
N VAL A 131 -9.04 -8.71 0.79
CA VAL A 131 -10.06 -7.71 0.41
C VAL A 131 -11.41 -8.00 1.09
N ALA A 132 -11.81 -9.28 1.18
CA ALA A 132 -13.06 -9.67 1.84
C ALA A 132 -13.07 -9.22 3.30
N ARG A 133 -12.00 -9.52 4.04
CA ARG A 133 -11.89 -9.10 5.45
C ARG A 133 -11.88 -7.57 5.61
N PHE A 134 -11.26 -6.85 4.69
CA PHE A 134 -11.29 -5.39 4.73
C PHE A 134 -12.71 -4.87 4.52
N ARG A 135 -13.46 -5.38 3.53
CA ARG A 135 -14.85 -4.98 3.27
C ARG A 135 -15.80 -5.28 4.42
N GLU A 136 -15.60 -6.38 5.15
CA GLU A 136 -16.39 -6.69 6.36
C GLU A 136 -16.26 -5.57 7.41
N LEU A 137 -15.06 -5.05 7.60
CA LEU A 137 -14.75 -4.04 8.62
C LEU A 137 -14.97 -2.60 8.13
N CYS A 138 -14.86 -2.36 6.83
CA CYS A 138 -15.02 -1.08 6.16
C CYS A 138 -15.95 -1.25 4.94
N PRO A 139 -17.29 -1.32 5.15
CA PRO A 139 -18.24 -1.67 4.08
C PRO A 139 -18.28 -0.68 2.90
N HIS A 140 -17.83 0.55 3.11
CA HIS A 140 -17.76 1.58 2.07
C HIS A 140 -16.45 1.56 1.25
N LEU A 141 -15.56 0.57 1.50
CA LEU A 141 -14.34 0.39 0.73
C LEU A 141 -14.65 0.10 -0.74
N LEU A 142 -14.15 0.96 -1.62
CA LEU A 142 -14.08 0.67 -3.05
C LEU A 142 -12.79 -0.06 -3.36
N VAL A 143 -12.84 -0.96 -4.34
CA VAL A 143 -11.68 -1.76 -4.76
C VAL A 143 -11.55 -1.71 -6.27
N GLY A 144 -10.37 -1.34 -6.73
CA GLY A 144 -9.93 -1.44 -8.11
C GLY A 144 -8.81 -2.48 -8.24
N GLN A 145 -8.61 -2.96 -9.46
CA GLN A 145 -7.55 -3.91 -9.79
C GLN A 145 -6.93 -3.54 -11.13
N THR A 146 -5.60 -3.47 -11.17
CA THR A 146 -4.85 -3.25 -12.41
C THR A 146 -4.52 -4.58 -13.09
N VAL A 147 -4.24 -4.52 -14.38
CA VAL A 147 -3.84 -5.65 -15.20
C VAL A 147 -2.42 -5.45 -15.70
N GLY A 148 -1.61 -6.50 -15.70
CA GLY A 148 -0.29 -6.52 -16.33
C GLY A 148 0.81 -5.80 -15.53
N ALA A 149 0.66 -5.68 -14.21
CA ALA A 149 1.69 -5.11 -13.33
C ALA A 149 1.74 -5.83 -11.99
N GLY A 150 2.90 -5.83 -11.35
CA GLY A 150 3.11 -6.31 -9.99
C GLY A 150 2.93 -5.21 -8.94
N HIS A 151 3.68 -5.34 -7.84
CA HIS A 151 3.57 -4.45 -6.67
C HIS A 151 3.76 -2.94 -6.96
N PHE A 152 4.49 -2.59 -8.01
CA PHE A 152 4.69 -1.20 -8.41
C PHE A 152 3.75 -0.75 -9.53
N ASN A 153 2.50 -1.21 -9.51
CA ASN A 153 1.50 -0.94 -10.54
C ASN A 153 1.32 0.58 -10.84
N GLN A 154 1.50 1.45 -9.85
CA GLN A 154 1.44 2.90 -10.03
C GLN A 154 2.60 3.45 -10.89
N LEU A 155 3.68 2.69 -11.08
CA LEU A 155 4.81 3.05 -11.93
C LEU A 155 4.80 2.33 -13.28
N ILE A 156 4.25 1.11 -13.32
CA ILE A 156 4.26 0.23 -14.49
C ILE A 156 3.03 0.49 -15.38
N VAL A 157 1.86 0.70 -14.78
CA VAL A 157 0.61 0.99 -15.47
C VAL A 157 -0.09 2.23 -14.88
N PRO A 158 0.60 3.39 -14.87
CA PRO A 158 0.11 4.59 -14.20
C PRO A 158 -1.26 5.05 -14.68
N ASP A 159 -1.56 4.88 -15.96
CA ASP A 159 -2.85 5.28 -16.55
C ASP A 159 -4.02 4.51 -15.92
N GLN A 160 -3.86 3.22 -15.64
CA GLN A 160 -4.90 2.43 -14.98
C GLN A 160 -5.12 2.91 -13.55
N VAL A 161 -4.04 3.11 -12.79
CA VAL A 161 -4.11 3.56 -11.39
C VAL A 161 -4.73 4.96 -11.31
N ASN A 162 -4.27 5.89 -12.14
CA ASN A 162 -4.76 7.26 -12.18
C ASN A 162 -6.24 7.33 -12.56
N ALA A 163 -6.68 6.57 -13.57
CA ALA A 163 -8.09 6.53 -13.97
C ALA A 163 -9.01 6.04 -12.83
N MET A 164 -8.56 5.04 -12.03
CA MET A 164 -9.31 4.58 -10.87
C MET A 164 -9.38 5.63 -9.77
N ILE A 165 -8.25 6.31 -9.49
CA ILE A 165 -8.19 7.42 -8.51
C ILE A 165 -9.09 8.56 -8.94
N GLU A 166 -9.01 9.03 -10.19
CA GLU A 166 -9.84 10.09 -10.72
C GLU A 166 -11.33 9.75 -10.61
N ARG A 167 -11.71 8.54 -10.98
CA ARG A 167 -13.10 8.08 -10.87
C ARG A 167 -13.56 8.07 -9.42
N PHE A 168 -12.72 7.58 -8.51
CA PHE A 168 -12.99 7.61 -7.06
C PHE A 168 -13.20 9.04 -6.55
N LEU A 169 -12.34 9.98 -6.92
CA LEU A 169 -12.43 11.38 -6.51
C LEU A 169 -13.77 12.02 -6.94
N VAL A 170 -14.22 11.71 -8.15
CA VAL A 170 -15.48 12.25 -8.69
C VAL A 170 -16.72 11.62 -8.04
N THR A 171 -16.66 10.30 -7.75
CA THR A 171 -17.86 9.55 -7.35
C THR A 171 -18.05 9.42 -5.84
N ALA A 172 -16.95 9.25 -5.10
CA ALA A 172 -16.99 8.99 -3.66
C ALA A 172 -16.75 10.25 -2.82
N ILE A 173 -16.07 11.26 -3.38
CA ILE A 173 -15.80 12.51 -2.71
C ILE A 173 -16.78 13.57 -3.25
N ARG A 174 -18.01 13.57 -2.76
CA ARG A 174 -18.98 14.63 -3.12
C ARG A 174 -18.40 16.01 -2.81
N PRO A 175 -18.58 17.02 -3.71
CA PRO A 175 -18.41 18.41 -3.32
C PRO A 175 -19.29 18.68 -2.09
N ALA A 176 -18.78 19.43 -1.11
CA ALA A 176 -19.63 19.95 -0.06
C ALA A 176 -20.82 20.67 -0.76
N ALA A 177 -22.05 20.35 -0.36
CA ALA A 177 -23.21 21.07 -0.89
C ALA A 177 -22.95 22.57 -0.73
N PRO A 178 -23.22 23.40 -1.75
CA PRO A 178 -23.13 24.83 -1.60
C PRO A 178 -24.08 25.26 -0.45
N ILE A 179 -23.53 26.01 0.49
CA ILE A 179 -24.27 26.62 1.60
C ILE A 179 -25.27 27.65 1.03
#